data_a7be16375f2133e5f6671e4c9d58717a
#
_entry.id   a7be16375f2133e5f6671e4c9d58717a
#
_cell.length_a   1.000
_cell.length_b   1.000
_cell.length_c   1.000
_cell.angle_alpha   90.00
_cell.angle_beta   90.00
_cell.angle_gamma   90.00
#
_symmetry.space_group_name_H-M   'P 1'
#
loop_
_entity.id
_entity.type
_entity.pdbx_description
1 polymer ?
#
loop_
_entity_poly.entity_id
_entity_poly.type
_entity_poly.pdbx_seq_one_letter_code
_entity_poly.pdbx_strand_id
1 'polypeptide(L)'
;MAITVDEICYLEDEIEKYDLVVLQNAIPMEVNEEVARYAYEHQVDVVLNPTPVKKLSKEFMQYITYLIVNEQAAKSMTGIKIHSDWKRDWTRFNLDEARVASAVIRGRGVPTVLVTLGEKGVIMNTPERFYYKKAVEDVELVDPRAAGDAFIGAFCTRICTDDSVGKVLSIANYTAALSIATPGAIESLPTSKQVR
;
A
#
# COMPACT_ATOMS: atom_id res chain seq x y z
N MET A 1 -2.38 15.47 -21.10
CA MET A 1 -3.71 14.91 -21.40
C MET A 1 -3.96 13.87 -20.34
N ALA A 2 -5.10 13.86 -19.66
CA ALA A 2 -5.41 12.85 -18.66
C ALA A 2 -5.98 11.61 -19.37
N ILE A 3 -5.65 10.41 -18.88
CA ILE A 3 -6.24 9.14 -19.35
C ILE A 3 -7.76 9.16 -19.12
N THR A 4 -8.52 8.57 -20.03
CA THR A 4 -9.98 8.51 -20.00
C THR A 4 -10.49 7.07 -19.88
N VAL A 5 -11.76 6.90 -19.54
CA VAL A 5 -12.39 5.57 -19.45
C VAL A 5 -12.38 4.88 -20.82
N ASP A 6 -12.61 5.61 -21.92
CA ASP A 6 -12.58 5.03 -23.26
C ASP A 6 -11.21 4.43 -23.63
N GLU A 7 -10.12 5.00 -23.11
CA GLU A 7 -8.76 4.52 -23.38
C GLU A 7 -8.43 3.22 -22.61
N ILE A 8 -9.20 2.87 -21.60
CA ILE A 8 -8.98 1.66 -20.79
C ILE A 8 -10.06 0.58 -20.98
N CYS A 9 -11.05 0.80 -21.86
CA CYS A 9 -12.18 -0.13 -22.04
C CYS A 9 -11.73 -1.55 -22.48
N TYR A 10 -10.59 -1.68 -23.17
CA TYR A 10 -10.02 -2.98 -23.55
C TYR A 10 -9.67 -3.86 -22.35
N LEU A 11 -9.47 -3.24 -21.17
CA LEU A 11 -9.17 -4.00 -19.94
C LEU A 11 -10.35 -4.86 -19.49
N GLU A 12 -11.58 -4.54 -19.88
CA GLU A 12 -12.73 -5.37 -19.56
C GLU A 12 -12.56 -6.82 -20.06
N ASP A 13 -11.97 -6.99 -21.26
CA ASP A 13 -11.72 -8.30 -21.87
C ASP A 13 -10.34 -8.89 -21.53
N GLU A 14 -9.43 -8.09 -20.96
CA GLU A 14 -8.04 -8.50 -20.81
C GLU A 14 -7.56 -8.57 -19.36
N ILE A 15 -8.33 -8.02 -18.41
CA ILE A 15 -7.87 -7.83 -17.02
C ILE A 15 -7.58 -9.16 -16.32
N GLU A 16 -8.26 -10.24 -16.67
CA GLU A 16 -8.06 -11.58 -16.13
C GLU A 16 -6.67 -12.20 -16.46
N LYS A 17 -5.92 -11.57 -17.39
CA LYS A 17 -4.56 -11.98 -17.73
C LYS A 17 -3.51 -11.53 -16.69
N TYR A 18 -3.92 -10.68 -15.75
CA TYR A 18 -3.05 -10.09 -14.73
C TYR A 18 -3.32 -10.73 -13.36
N ASP A 19 -2.27 -10.94 -12.58
CA ASP A 19 -2.38 -11.49 -11.23
C ASP A 19 -2.98 -10.47 -10.24
N LEU A 20 -2.72 -9.17 -10.45
CA LEU A 20 -3.30 -8.06 -9.71
C LEU A 20 -3.17 -6.73 -10.46
N VAL A 21 -3.96 -5.75 -10.06
CA VAL A 21 -3.92 -4.37 -10.55
C VAL A 21 -3.48 -3.42 -9.45
N VAL A 22 -2.57 -2.50 -9.78
CA VAL A 22 -2.10 -1.45 -8.86
C VAL A 22 -2.63 -0.09 -9.29
N LEU A 23 -3.35 0.59 -8.40
CA LEU A 23 -3.97 1.89 -8.63
C LEU A 23 -3.44 2.96 -7.69
N GLN A 24 -3.42 4.20 -8.17
CA GLN A 24 -3.14 5.41 -7.39
C GLN A 24 -4.12 6.53 -7.74
N ASN A 25 -4.35 7.47 -6.81
CA ASN A 25 -5.21 8.63 -7.06
C ASN A 25 -4.55 9.74 -7.92
N ALA A 26 -3.42 9.44 -8.55
CA ALA A 26 -2.74 10.35 -9.49
C ALA A 26 -3.45 10.46 -10.85
N ILE A 27 -4.27 9.48 -11.19
CA ILE A 27 -5.14 9.48 -12.39
C ILE A 27 -6.57 9.90 -12.04
N PRO A 28 -7.46 10.16 -13.04
CA PRO A 28 -8.85 10.46 -12.80
C PRO A 28 -9.54 9.35 -12.00
N MET A 29 -10.44 9.75 -11.08
CA MET A 29 -11.08 8.80 -10.16
C MET A 29 -12.01 7.84 -10.92
N GLU A 30 -12.70 8.34 -11.93
CA GLU A 30 -13.58 7.54 -12.80
C GLU A 30 -12.83 6.40 -13.50
N VAL A 31 -11.57 6.63 -13.86
CA VAL A 31 -10.71 5.58 -14.46
C VAL A 31 -10.32 4.55 -13.40
N ASN A 32 -9.96 4.98 -12.19
CA ASN A 32 -9.67 4.06 -11.09
C ASN A 32 -10.88 3.21 -10.71
N GLU A 33 -12.06 3.83 -10.63
CA GLU A 33 -13.30 3.14 -10.27
C GLU A 33 -13.67 2.10 -11.34
N GLU A 34 -13.52 2.43 -12.61
CA GLU A 34 -13.83 1.52 -13.71
C GLU A 34 -12.84 0.35 -13.81
N VAL A 35 -11.53 0.62 -13.71
CA VAL A 35 -10.53 -0.47 -13.71
C VAL A 35 -10.72 -1.40 -12.51
N ALA A 36 -11.03 -0.84 -11.33
CA ALA A 36 -11.28 -1.66 -10.15
C ALA A 36 -12.57 -2.48 -10.28
N ARG A 37 -13.60 -1.95 -10.95
CA ARG A 37 -14.83 -2.70 -11.27
C ARG A 37 -14.52 -3.88 -12.16
N TYR A 38 -13.80 -3.68 -13.27
CA TYR A 38 -13.38 -4.76 -14.16
C TYR A 38 -12.60 -5.85 -13.41
N ALA A 39 -11.62 -5.43 -12.58
CA ALA A 39 -10.84 -6.37 -11.78
C ALA A 39 -11.73 -7.18 -10.82
N TYR A 40 -12.66 -6.54 -10.13
CA TYR A 40 -13.58 -7.19 -9.21
C TYR A 40 -14.48 -8.20 -9.92
N GLU A 41 -15.05 -7.86 -11.08
CA GLU A 41 -15.91 -8.73 -11.87
C GLU A 41 -15.17 -9.97 -12.38
N HIS A 42 -13.87 -9.85 -12.67
CA HIS A 42 -13.00 -10.93 -13.12
C HIS A 42 -12.18 -11.60 -12.00
N GLN A 43 -12.44 -11.26 -10.72
CA GLN A 43 -11.77 -11.82 -9.54
C GLN A 43 -10.24 -11.57 -9.53
N VAL A 44 -9.80 -10.45 -10.10
CA VAL A 44 -8.42 -9.97 -10.07
C VAL A 44 -8.24 -9.05 -8.87
N ASP A 45 -7.19 -9.27 -8.10
CA ASP A 45 -6.90 -8.47 -6.91
C ASP A 45 -6.57 -7.01 -7.25
N VAL A 46 -7.06 -6.08 -6.44
CA VAL A 46 -6.80 -4.65 -6.58
C VAL A 46 -6.02 -4.13 -5.38
N VAL A 47 -4.83 -3.59 -5.65
CA VAL A 47 -4.04 -2.82 -4.68
C VAL A 47 -4.26 -1.33 -4.95
N LEU A 48 -4.77 -0.59 -3.97
CA LEU A 48 -4.87 0.87 -4.05
C LEU A 48 -3.91 1.53 -3.07
N ASN A 49 -3.06 2.42 -3.59
CA ASN A 49 -2.42 3.46 -2.79
C ASN A 49 -3.17 4.78 -3.00
N PRO A 50 -3.95 5.28 -2.03
CA PRO A 50 -4.83 6.44 -2.23
C PRO A 50 -4.07 7.77 -2.15
N THR A 51 -2.93 7.89 -2.84
CA THR A 51 -2.11 9.10 -2.89
C THR A 51 -2.28 9.79 -4.25
N PRO A 52 -2.58 11.10 -4.29
CA PRO A 52 -3.00 11.96 -3.18
C PRO A 52 -4.34 11.52 -2.58
N VAL A 53 -4.53 11.79 -1.27
CA VAL A 53 -5.75 11.35 -0.58
C VAL A 53 -6.98 12.09 -1.13
N LYS A 54 -7.93 11.31 -1.64
CA LYS A 54 -9.24 11.78 -2.10
C LYS A 54 -10.33 10.99 -1.37
N LYS A 55 -11.56 11.51 -1.39
CA LYS A 55 -12.71 10.77 -0.87
C LYS A 55 -13.01 9.60 -1.80
N LEU A 56 -13.04 8.40 -1.26
CA LEU A 56 -13.40 7.19 -1.99
C LEU A 56 -14.89 6.90 -1.79
N SER A 57 -15.58 6.47 -2.85
CA SER A 57 -16.96 6.00 -2.77
C SER A 57 -17.03 4.66 -2.00
N LYS A 58 -18.20 4.34 -1.42
CA LYS A 58 -18.38 3.04 -0.76
C LYS A 58 -18.28 1.88 -1.75
N GLU A 59 -18.75 2.10 -2.94
CA GLU A 59 -18.74 1.12 -4.03
C GLU A 59 -17.30 0.84 -4.46
N PHE A 60 -16.52 1.88 -4.74
CA PHE A 60 -15.11 1.71 -5.09
C PHE A 60 -14.32 0.97 -4.01
N MET A 61 -14.58 1.26 -2.72
CA MET A 61 -13.90 0.58 -1.62
C MET A 61 -14.17 -0.93 -1.57
N GLN A 62 -15.31 -1.41 -2.08
CA GLN A 62 -15.64 -2.84 -2.16
C GLN A 62 -14.85 -3.57 -3.26
N TYR A 63 -14.37 -2.86 -4.27
CA TYR A 63 -13.57 -3.43 -5.35
C TYR A 63 -12.07 -3.58 -4.98
N ILE A 64 -11.64 -2.96 -3.87
CA ILE A 64 -10.24 -2.96 -3.44
C ILE A 64 -9.96 -4.16 -2.55
N THR A 65 -8.97 -4.98 -2.91
CA THR A 65 -8.50 -6.11 -2.10
C THR A 65 -7.52 -5.64 -1.02
N TYR A 66 -6.55 -4.81 -1.41
CA TYR A 66 -5.50 -4.28 -0.53
C TYR A 66 -5.47 -2.75 -0.60
N LEU A 67 -5.67 -2.10 0.52
CA LEU A 67 -5.46 -0.65 0.64
C LEU A 67 -4.17 -0.39 1.40
N ILE A 68 -3.20 0.27 0.76
CA ILE A 68 -1.90 0.59 1.35
C ILE A 68 -1.84 2.09 1.61
N VAL A 69 -1.83 2.48 2.87
CA VAL A 69 -1.81 3.88 3.32
C VAL A 69 -0.60 4.16 4.21
N ASN A 70 -0.14 5.41 4.24
CA ASN A 70 0.77 5.89 5.27
C ASN A 70 -0.01 6.48 6.45
N GLU A 71 0.66 6.87 7.53
CA GLU A 71 0.04 7.44 8.74
C GLU A 71 -0.82 8.68 8.41
N GLN A 72 -0.34 9.54 7.50
CA GLN A 72 -1.07 10.76 7.12
C GLN A 72 -2.34 10.43 6.34
N ALA A 73 -2.26 9.50 5.40
CA ALA A 73 -3.44 9.04 4.65
C ALA A 73 -4.44 8.33 5.57
N ALA A 74 -3.97 7.45 6.45
CA ALA A 74 -4.81 6.81 7.45
C ALA A 74 -5.53 7.83 8.34
N LYS A 75 -4.81 8.87 8.83
CA LYS A 75 -5.40 9.98 9.58
C LYS A 75 -6.44 10.74 8.76
N SER A 76 -6.14 11.09 7.52
CA SER A 76 -7.08 11.82 6.65
C SER A 76 -8.36 11.01 6.41
N MET A 77 -8.25 9.70 6.25
CA MET A 77 -9.38 8.83 6.01
C MET A 77 -10.21 8.54 7.26
N THR A 78 -9.60 8.50 8.45
CA THR A 78 -10.26 8.01 9.68
C THR A 78 -10.44 9.06 10.76
N GLY A 79 -9.68 10.16 10.71
CA GLY A 79 -9.56 11.12 11.81
C GLY A 79 -8.62 10.67 12.93
N ILE A 80 -8.13 9.42 12.91
CA ILE A 80 -7.28 8.85 13.96
C ILE A 80 -5.83 9.20 13.66
N LYS A 81 -5.19 9.92 14.59
CA LYS A 81 -3.77 10.24 14.50
C LYS A 81 -2.96 9.06 15.03
N ILE A 82 -2.08 8.53 14.20
CA ILE A 82 -1.10 7.54 14.62
C ILE A 82 0.14 8.30 15.09
N HIS A 83 0.48 8.17 16.36
CA HIS A 83 1.61 8.87 16.94
C HIS A 83 2.91 8.09 16.68
N SER A 84 3.76 8.68 15.85
CA SER A 84 5.10 8.17 15.52
C SER A 84 6.23 9.00 16.14
N ASP A 85 5.93 9.83 17.15
CA ASP A 85 6.90 10.73 17.79
C ASP A 85 7.93 9.95 18.65
N TRP A 86 8.73 9.13 17.97
CA TRP A 86 9.81 8.33 18.56
C TRP A 86 10.92 9.20 19.20
N LYS A 87 11.10 10.44 18.72
CA LYS A 87 12.13 11.36 19.22
C LYS A 87 11.98 11.74 20.69
N ARG A 88 10.84 11.47 21.29
CA ARG A 88 10.56 11.80 22.70
C ARG A 88 10.38 10.61 23.61
N ASP A 89 9.85 9.49 23.13
CA ASP A 89 9.62 8.32 24.01
C ASP A 89 9.26 7.06 23.19
N TRP A 90 10.18 6.10 23.12
CA TRP A 90 9.97 4.79 22.50
C TRP A 90 8.78 4.00 23.10
N THR A 91 8.41 4.32 24.33
CA THR A 91 7.30 3.65 25.02
C THR A 91 5.93 4.13 24.53
N ARG A 92 5.86 5.23 23.77
CA ARG A 92 4.62 5.81 23.25
C ARG A 92 4.26 5.34 21.84
N PHE A 93 5.08 4.53 21.18
CA PHE A 93 4.68 3.92 19.93
C PHE A 93 3.56 2.93 20.21
N ASN A 94 2.35 3.29 19.78
CA ASN A 94 1.16 2.49 20.03
C ASN A 94 0.64 1.90 18.73
N LEU A 95 0.90 0.59 18.53
CA LEU A 95 0.31 -0.18 17.44
C LEU A 95 -1.24 -0.17 17.48
N ASP A 96 -1.84 0.12 18.64
CA ASP A 96 -3.30 0.13 18.79
C ASP A 96 -3.93 1.24 17.95
N GLU A 97 -3.28 2.42 17.83
CA GLU A 97 -3.80 3.49 16.97
C GLU A 97 -3.81 3.06 15.48
N ALA A 98 -2.75 2.43 15.01
CA ALA A 98 -2.69 1.88 13.65
C ALA A 98 -3.70 0.74 13.45
N ARG A 99 -3.87 -0.10 14.48
CA ARG A 99 -4.88 -1.17 14.48
C ARG A 99 -6.30 -0.61 14.38
N VAL A 100 -6.63 0.40 15.19
CA VAL A 100 -7.95 1.03 15.17
C VAL A 100 -8.18 1.75 13.84
N ALA A 101 -7.21 2.53 13.34
CA ALA A 101 -7.33 3.21 12.06
C ALA A 101 -7.56 2.22 10.92
N SER A 102 -6.79 1.14 10.84
CA SER A 102 -6.97 0.11 9.82
C SER A 102 -8.31 -0.63 9.95
N ALA A 103 -8.78 -0.88 11.18
CA ALA A 103 -10.10 -1.49 11.40
C ALA A 103 -11.26 -0.59 10.95
N VAL A 104 -11.16 0.72 11.20
CA VAL A 104 -12.15 1.70 10.69
C VAL A 104 -12.20 1.71 9.17
N ILE A 105 -11.04 1.64 8.50
CA ILE A 105 -10.99 1.58 7.03
C ILE A 105 -11.59 0.25 6.54
N ARG A 106 -11.24 -0.89 7.16
CA ARG A 106 -11.82 -2.18 6.81
C ARG A 106 -13.34 -2.20 6.95
N GLY A 107 -13.87 -1.58 7.99
CA GLY A 107 -15.31 -1.44 8.20
C GLY A 107 -16.05 -0.68 7.10
N ARG A 108 -15.33 -0.04 6.16
CA ARG A 108 -15.90 0.63 4.99
C ARG A 108 -15.93 -0.24 3.73
N GLY A 109 -15.48 -1.49 3.81
CA GLY A 109 -15.59 -2.46 2.73
C GLY A 109 -14.26 -3.04 2.22
N VAL A 110 -13.11 -2.48 2.59
CA VAL A 110 -11.80 -3.02 2.18
C VAL A 110 -11.40 -4.19 3.07
N PRO A 111 -11.19 -5.41 2.55
CA PRO A 111 -10.87 -6.57 3.38
C PRO A 111 -9.48 -6.48 4.03
N THR A 112 -8.48 -5.99 3.31
CA THR A 112 -7.11 -5.93 3.82
C THR A 112 -6.54 -4.52 3.76
N VAL A 113 -6.07 -4.02 4.90
CA VAL A 113 -5.48 -2.68 5.03
C VAL A 113 -4.06 -2.78 5.56
N LEU A 114 -3.12 -2.20 4.82
CA LEU A 114 -1.75 -1.99 5.27
C LEU A 114 -1.56 -0.53 5.67
N VAL A 115 -0.88 -0.31 6.79
CA VAL A 115 -0.44 1.03 7.20
C VAL A 115 1.08 1.02 7.33
N THR A 116 1.75 1.78 6.46
CA THR A 116 3.19 2.00 6.57
C THR A 116 3.47 3.04 7.65
N LEU A 117 4.44 2.76 8.52
CA LEU A 117 4.74 3.51 9.74
C LEU A 117 6.19 4.05 9.71
N GLY A 118 6.70 4.36 8.51
CA GLY A 118 8.06 4.83 8.29
C GLY A 118 9.09 3.88 8.93
N GLU A 119 9.95 4.42 9.78
CA GLU A 119 10.99 3.66 10.48
C GLU A 119 10.46 2.64 11.53
N LYS A 120 9.15 2.63 11.79
CA LYS A 120 8.50 1.62 12.64
C LYS A 120 8.09 0.38 11.85
N GLY A 121 8.08 0.46 10.52
CA GLY A 121 7.73 -0.66 9.65
C GLY A 121 6.31 -0.61 9.12
N VAL A 122 5.57 -1.71 9.19
CA VAL A 122 4.23 -1.83 8.61
C VAL A 122 3.33 -2.71 9.46
N ILE A 123 2.06 -2.35 9.51
CA ILE A 123 1.00 -3.26 9.94
C ILE A 123 0.20 -3.73 8.71
N MET A 124 -0.34 -4.94 8.79
CA MET A 124 -1.33 -5.47 7.85
C MET A 124 -2.48 -6.05 8.67
N ASN A 125 -3.68 -5.54 8.41
CA ASN A 125 -4.90 -5.95 9.10
C ASN A 125 -5.82 -6.65 8.10
N THR A 126 -6.00 -7.96 8.28
CA THR A 126 -6.88 -8.81 7.45
C THR A 126 -8.12 -9.23 8.23
N PRO A 127 -9.12 -9.89 7.62
CA PRO A 127 -10.24 -10.46 8.33
C PRO A 127 -9.83 -11.45 9.44
N GLU A 128 -8.77 -12.23 9.21
CA GLU A 128 -8.34 -13.33 10.07
C GLU A 128 -7.32 -12.90 11.12
N ARG A 129 -6.40 -11.98 10.73
CA ARG A 129 -5.22 -11.67 11.56
C ARG A 129 -4.74 -10.24 11.42
N PHE A 130 -4.05 -9.80 12.46
CA PHE A 130 -3.28 -8.58 12.49
C PHE A 130 -1.78 -8.94 12.48
N TYR A 131 -1.05 -8.37 11.53
CA TYR A 131 0.38 -8.55 11.39
C TYR A 131 1.10 -7.25 11.66
N TYR A 132 2.26 -7.34 12.26
CA TYR A 132 3.21 -6.25 12.38
C TYR A 132 4.58 -6.73 11.93
N LYS A 133 5.24 -5.93 11.10
CA LYS A 133 6.61 -6.16 10.70
C LYS A 133 7.43 -4.89 10.94
N LYS A 134 8.45 -5.01 11.80
CA LYS A 134 9.39 -3.92 12.07
C LYS A 134 10.15 -3.54 10.80
N ALA A 135 10.48 -2.26 10.62
CA ALA A 135 11.38 -1.81 9.56
C ALA A 135 12.78 -2.38 9.71
N VAL A 136 13.57 -2.28 8.66
CA VAL A 136 15.01 -2.60 8.72
C VAL A 136 15.69 -1.51 9.55
N GLU A 137 16.53 -1.91 10.51
CA GLU A 137 17.28 -1.01 11.38
C GLU A 137 18.60 -0.57 10.73
N ASP A 138 19.18 0.49 11.24
CA ASP A 138 20.51 1.00 10.87
C ASP A 138 20.67 1.32 9.37
N VAL A 139 19.60 1.81 8.74
CA VAL A 139 19.62 2.25 7.35
C VAL A 139 19.92 3.75 7.29
N GLU A 140 20.91 4.13 6.50
CA GLU A 140 21.20 5.54 6.24
C GLU A 140 20.09 6.17 5.41
N LEU A 141 19.49 7.24 5.91
CA LEU A 141 18.45 7.98 5.20
C LEU A 141 19.09 9.01 4.26
N VAL A 142 19.14 8.68 2.98
CA VAL A 142 19.63 9.56 1.91
C VAL A 142 18.47 10.26 1.19
N ASP A 143 17.48 9.50 0.72
CA ASP A 143 16.34 10.03 -0.01
C ASP A 143 15.06 9.19 0.21
N PRO A 144 14.05 9.70 0.95
CA PRO A 144 12.85 8.93 1.28
C PRO A 144 11.78 8.90 0.18
N ARG A 145 11.94 9.62 -0.94
CA ARG A 145 10.87 9.88 -1.91
C ARG A 145 10.22 8.61 -2.49
N ALA A 146 11.02 7.61 -2.83
CA ALA A 146 10.52 6.38 -3.45
C ALA A 146 10.22 5.24 -2.48
N ALA A 147 10.38 5.44 -1.16
CA ALA A 147 10.21 4.38 -0.16
C ALA A 147 8.84 3.69 -0.24
N GLY A 148 7.77 4.47 -0.37
CA GLY A 148 6.41 3.94 -0.50
C GLY A 148 6.20 3.14 -1.77
N ASP A 149 6.69 3.64 -2.90
CA ASP A 149 6.55 2.98 -4.20
C ASP A 149 7.39 1.68 -4.25
N ALA A 150 8.60 1.70 -3.69
CA ALA A 150 9.46 0.53 -3.53
C ALA A 150 8.79 -0.55 -2.66
N PHE A 151 8.18 -0.15 -1.54
CA PHE A 151 7.39 -1.04 -0.68
C PHE A 151 6.24 -1.67 -1.46
N ILE A 152 5.42 -0.87 -2.13
CA ILE A 152 4.23 -1.32 -2.88
C ILE A 152 4.65 -2.28 -4.00
N GLY A 153 5.64 -1.93 -4.80
CA GLY A 153 6.13 -2.78 -5.89
C GLY A 153 6.61 -4.16 -5.39
N ALA A 154 7.37 -4.19 -4.29
CA ALA A 154 7.82 -5.43 -3.69
C ALA A 154 6.67 -6.22 -3.05
N PHE A 155 5.73 -5.56 -2.36
CA PHE A 155 4.54 -6.19 -1.81
C PHE A 155 3.72 -6.86 -2.93
N CYS A 156 3.39 -6.13 -4.00
CA CYS A 156 2.59 -6.62 -5.11
C CYS A 156 3.22 -7.85 -5.78
N THR A 157 4.53 -7.83 -6.04
CA THR A 157 5.21 -8.97 -6.65
C THR A 157 5.28 -10.20 -5.75
N ARG A 158 5.28 -10.02 -4.42
CA ARG A 158 5.40 -11.13 -3.48
C ARG A 158 4.08 -11.69 -3.00
N ILE A 159 3.02 -10.86 -2.94
CA ILE A 159 1.70 -11.34 -2.53
C ILE A 159 1.09 -12.31 -3.55
N CYS A 160 1.51 -12.21 -4.82
CA CYS A 160 1.13 -13.13 -5.90
C CYS A 160 1.93 -14.44 -5.89
N THR A 161 2.77 -14.68 -4.89
CA THR A 161 3.53 -15.92 -4.73
C THR A 161 3.06 -16.73 -3.53
N ASP A 162 3.56 -17.95 -3.36
CA ASP A 162 3.29 -18.79 -2.19
C ASP A 162 4.07 -18.37 -0.92
N ASP A 163 4.64 -17.16 -0.91
CA ASP A 163 5.34 -16.62 0.25
C ASP A 163 4.37 -16.37 1.42
N SER A 164 4.81 -16.68 2.64
CA SER A 164 4.05 -16.32 3.82
C SER A 164 3.95 -14.79 3.96
N VAL A 165 2.84 -14.28 4.52
CA VAL A 165 2.64 -12.84 4.77
C VAL A 165 3.83 -12.20 5.49
N GLY A 166 4.40 -12.88 6.47
CA GLY A 166 5.58 -12.39 7.18
C GLY A 166 6.80 -12.21 6.28
N LYS A 167 6.99 -13.07 5.29
CA LYS A 167 8.06 -12.95 4.29
C LYS A 167 7.77 -11.84 3.29
N VAL A 168 6.53 -11.74 2.80
CA VAL A 168 6.07 -10.64 1.94
C VAL A 168 6.37 -9.28 2.57
N LEU A 169 5.93 -9.06 3.82
CA LEU A 169 6.16 -7.81 4.53
C LEU A 169 7.64 -7.55 4.81
N SER A 170 8.44 -8.61 5.06
CA SER A 170 9.89 -8.48 5.26
C SER A 170 10.58 -7.96 4.00
N ILE A 171 10.26 -8.57 2.85
CA ILE A 171 10.85 -8.20 1.56
C ILE A 171 10.41 -6.79 1.17
N ALA A 172 9.14 -6.43 1.36
CA ALA A 172 8.64 -5.09 1.08
C ALA A 172 9.35 -4.02 1.93
N ASN A 173 9.52 -4.25 3.25
CA ASN A 173 10.29 -3.36 4.13
C ASN A 173 11.75 -3.25 3.72
N TYR A 174 12.39 -4.38 3.36
CA TYR A 174 13.79 -4.40 2.92
C TYR A 174 13.98 -3.61 1.61
N THR A 175 13.06 -3.77 0.66
CA THR A 175 13.08 -3.03 -0.60
C THR A 175 12.94 -1.53 -0.39
N ALA A 176 12.06 -1.11 0.50
CA ALA A 176 11.92 0.29 0.90
C ALA A 176 13.20 0.82 1.57
N ALA A 177 13.83 0.01 2.42
CA ALA A 177 15.07 0.36 3.10
C ALA A 177 16.24 0.56 2.12
N LEU A 178 16.38 -0.29 1.12
CA LEU A 178 17.38 -0.12 0.05
C LEU A 178 17.11 1.17 -0.76
N SER A 179 15.85 1.47 -1.05
CA SER A 179 15.48 2.67 -1.79
C SER A 179 15.88 3.95 -1.05
N ILE A 180 15.59 4.06 0.25
CA ILE A 180 15.92 5.28 1.02
C ILE A 180 17.42 5.51 1.21
N ALA A 181 18.25 4.50 1.04
CA ALA A 181 19.71 4.58 1.14
C ALA A 181 20.38 5.06 -0.18
N THR A 182 19.60 5.31 -1.22
CA THR A 182 20.08 5.70 -2.54
C THR A 182 19.43 7.02 -2.98
N PRO A 183 20.17 8.00 -3.54
CA PRO A 183 19.57 9.24 -4.00
C PRO A 183 18.73 9.01 -5.27
N GLY A 184 17.70 9.83 -5.44
CA GLY A 184 16.80 9.79 -6.60
C GLY A 184 15.48 9.09 -6.29
N ALA A 185 14.54 9.12 -7.24
CA ALA A 185 13.26 8.44 -7.13
C ALA A 185 13.32 7.11 -7.90
N ILE A 186 13.32 7.16 -9.23
CA ILE A 186 13.38 5.94 -10.06
C ILE A 186 14.75 5.26 -9.91
N GLU A 187 15.80 6.05 -9.84
CA GLU A 187 17.19 5.58 -9.72
C GLU A 187 17.46 4.84 -8.41
N SER A 188 16.68 5.14 -7.37
CA SER A 188 16.82 4.51 -6.05
C SER A 188 16.12 3.14 -5.96
N LEU A 189 15.26 2.80 -6.92
CA LEU A 189 14.50 1.55 -6.89
C LEU A 189 15.45 0.34 -7.05
N PRO A 190 15.48 -0.58 -6.09
CA PRO A 190 16.36 -1.74 -6.16
C PRO A 190 15.89 -2.76 -7.20
N THR A 191 16.83 -3.43 -7.81
CA THR A 191 16.56 -4.54 -8.72
C THR A 191 16.21 -5.83 -7.96
N SER A 192 15.56 -6.77 -8.63
CA SER A 192 15.25 -8.10 -8.05
C SER A 192 16.47 -8.86 -7.56
N LYS A 193 17.67 -8.58 -8.10
CA LYS A 193 18.93 -9.19 -7.64
C LYS A 193 19.41 -8.65 -6.29
N GLN A 194 19.08 -7.41 -5.97
CA GLN A 194 19.45 -6.75 -4.71
C GLN A 194 18.48 -7.10 -3.56
N VAL A 195 17.29 -7.57 -3.89
CA VAL A 195 16.21 -7.89 -2.92
C VAL A 195 16.15 -9.39 -2.58
N ARG A 196 17.03 -10.20 -3.15
CA ARG A 196 17.09 -11.67 -2.93
C ARG A 196 17.72 -12.05 -1.62
#